data_3e7c4b0358876a6b0fbc6fd5bac109f4
#
_entry.id   3e7c4b0358876a6b0fbc6fd5bac109f4
#
_cell.length_a   1.000
_cell.length_b   1.000
_cell.length_c   1.000
_cell.angle_alpha   90.00
_cell.angle_beta   90.00
_cell.angle_gamma   90.00
#
_symmetry.space_group_name_H-M   'P 1'
#
loop_
_entity.id
_entity.type
_entity.pdbx_description
1 polymer ?
#
loop_
_entity_poly.entity_id
_entity_poly.type
_entity_poly.pdbx_seq_one_letter_code
_entity_poly.pdbx_strand_id
1 'polypeptide(L)' 'LLNYVKGKRDKLILNVYQKNTRAISFYQREGFEIQYSGLDEATGEKDYVMAWQQK' A
#
# COMPACT_ATOMS: atom_id res chain seq x y z
N LEU A 1 9.50 7.46 -7.68
CA LEU A 1 9.39 7.81 -6.27
C LEU A 1 9.53 6.60 -5.38
N LEU A 2 8.76 5.55 -5.67
CA LEU A 2 8.84 4.35 -4.86
C LEU A 2 10.22 3.72 -4.92
N ASN A 3 10.82 3.70 -6.09
CA ASN A 3 12.13 3.11 -6.24
C ASN A 3 13.17 3.85 -5.41
N TYR A 4 13.05 5.16 -5.37
CA TYR A 4 13.98 5.96 -4.59
C TYR A 4 13.85 5.63 -3.10
N VAL A 5 12.62 5.54 -2.63
CA VAL A 5 12.38 5.26 -1.21
C VAL A 5 12.84 3.86 -0.87
N LYS A 6 12.58 2.89 -1.75
CA LYS A 6 13.02 1.52 -1.54
C LYS A 6 14.53 1.42 -1.37
N GLY A 7 15.25 2.26 -2.08
CA GLY A 7 16.71 2.23 -1.99
C GLY A 7 17.23 2.67 -0.64
N LYS A 8 16.42 3.31 0.15
CA LYS A 8 16.82 3.85 1.44
C LYS A 8 16.25 3.12 2.62
N ARG A 9 15.21 2.32 2.40
CA ARG A 9 14.52 1.65 3.48
C ARG A 9 14.35 0.18 3.13
N ASP A 10 14.32 -0.64 4.17
CA ASP A 10 14.07 -2.06 4.00
C ASP A 10 12.59 -2.41 4.18
N LYS A 11 11.76 -1.42 4.50
CA LYS A 11 10.33 -1.63 4.67
C LYS A 11 9.57 -0.35 4.36
N LEU A 12 8.48 -0.49 3.60
CA LEU A 12 7.60 0.61 3.26
C LEU A 12 6.17 0.23 3.59
N ILE A 13 5.41 1.19 4.08
CA ILE A 13 4.00 0.97 4.40
C ILE A 13 3.20 2.10 3.77
N LEU A 14 2.06 1.75 3.15
CA LEU A 14 1.18 2.74 2.56
C LEU A 14 -0.27 2.32 2.74
N ASN A 15 -1.15 3.30 2.55
CA ASN A 15 -2.59 3.07 2.54
C ASN A 15 -3.13 3.35 1.15
N VAL A 16 -4.09 2.55 0.72
CA VAL A 16 -4.74 2.76 -0.56
C VAL A 16 -6.23 2.42 -0.41
N TYR A 17 -7.09 3.24 -1.00
CA TYR A 17 -8.53 2.99 -0.94
C TYR A 17 -8.87 1.71 -1.69
N GLN A 18 -9.82 0.94 -1.11
CA GLN A 18 -10.21 -0.33 -1.72
C GLN A 18 -10.84 -0.14 -3.09
N LYS A 19 -11.44 1.02 -3.32
CA LYS A 19 -12.03 1.33 -4.62
C LYS A 19 -10.99 1.56 -5.71
N ASN A 20 -9.78 1.89 -5.31
CA ASN A 20 -8.72 2.19 -6.27
C ASN A 20 -7.99 0.91 -6.66
N THR A 21 -8.69 0.08 -7.44
CA THR A 21 -8.15 -1.22 -7.81
C THR A 21 -6.91 -1.10 -8.68
N ARG A 22 -6.80 -0.02 -9.46
CA ARG A 22 -5.60 0.21 -10.27
C ARG A 22 -4.37 0.37 -9.40
N ALA A 23 -4.48 1.18 -8.36
CA ALA A 23 -3.35 1.40 -7.47
C ALA A 23 -3.00 0.12 -6.73
N ILE A 24 -4.01 -0.62 -6.29
CA ILE A 24 -3.78 -1.89 -5.61
C ILE A 24 -3.01 -2.83 -6.52
N SER A 25 -3.43 -2.97 -7.77
CA SER A 25 -2.74 -3.83 -8.71
C SER A 25 -1.30 -3.36 -8.94
N PHE A 26 -1.12 -2.05 -9.07
CA PHE A 26 0.19 -1.48 -9.28
C PHE A 26 1.12 -1.82 -8.13
N TYR A 27 0.66 -1.61 -6.89
CA TYR A 27 1.50 -1.86 -5.73
C TYR A 27 1.78 -3.34 -5.55
N GLN A 28 0.81 -4.20 -5.83
CA GLN A 28 1.05 -5.63 -5.77
C GLN A 28 2.11 -6.06 -6.77
N ARG A 29 2.12 -5.44 -7.94
CA ARG A 29 3.11 -5.71 -8.96
C ARG A 29 4.50 -5.26 -8.50
N GLU A 30 4.55 -4.20 -7.69
CA GLU A 30 5.80 -3.69 -7.14
C GLU A 30 6.30 -4.51 -5.95
N GLY A 31 5.53 -5.48 -5.50
CA GLY A 31 5.94 -6.32 -4.39
C GLY A 31 5.27 -6.01 -3.07
N PHE A 32 4.32 -5.10 -3.07
CA PHE A 32 3.55 -4.82 -1.87
C PHE A 32 2.52 -5.89 -1.62
N GLU A 33 2.23 -6.14 -0.35
CA GLU A 33 1.21 -7.11 0.05
C GLU A 33 0.21 -6.43 0.97
N ILE A 34 -1.05 -6.82 0.84
CA ILE A 34 -2.10 -6.31 1.70
C ILE A 34 -1.92 -6.93 3.09
N GLN A 35 -1.73 -6.08 4.10
CA GLN A 35 -1.54 -6.54 5.46
C GLN A 35 -2.86 -6.61 6.21
N TYR A 36 -3.68 -5.58 6.07
CA TYR A 36 -5.02 -5.59 6.67
C TYR A 36 -5.83 -4.47 6.04
N SER A 37 -7.14 -4.51 6.28
CA SER A 37 -8.05 -3.48 5.80
C SER A 37 -8.46 -2.58 6.95
N GLY A 38 -8.77 -1.34 6.61
CA GLY A 38 -9.21 -0.36 7.59
C GLY A 38 -10.41 0.41 7.08
N LEU A 39 -10.92 1.28 7.94
CA LEU A 39 -12.04 2.13 7.61
C LEU A 39 -11.69 3.57 7.98
N ASP A 40 -11.84 4.47 7.02
CA ASP A 40 -11.69 5.90 7.29
C ASP A 40 -13.02 6.42 7.79
N GLU A 41 -13.11 6.63 9.10
CA GLU A 41 -14.37 7.05 9.71
C GLU A 41 -14.83 8.43 9.25
N ALA A 42 -13.88 9.26 8.85
CA ALA A 42 -14.22 10.61 8.40
C ALA A 42 -14.99 10.60 7.08
N THR A 43 -14.64 9.68 6.19
CA THR A 43 -15.25 9.61 4.86
C THR A 43 -16.14 8.39 4.67
N GLY A 44 -16.03 7.41 5.56
CA GLY A 44 -16.74 6.15 5.42
C GLY A 44 -16.13 5.23 4.37
N GLU A 45 -14.96 5.57 3.83
CA GLU A 45 -14.31 4.77 2.82
C GLU A 45 -13.42 3.71 3.45
N LYS A 46 -13.37 2.56 2.81
CA LYS A 46 -12.50 1.48 3.26
C LYS A 46 -11.17 1.58 2.53
N ASP A 47 -10.11 1.19 3.22
CA ASP A 47 -8.78 1.16 2.61
C ASP A 47 -8.05 -0.12 2.96
N TYR A 48 -6.93 -0.33 2.29
CA TYR A 48 -6.00 -1.41 2.61
C TYR A 48 -4.69 -0.80 3.07
N VAL A 49 -4.09 -1.42 4.07
CA VAL A 49 -2.72 -1.10 4.45
C VAL A 49 -1.83 -2.12 3.76
N MET A 50 -0.94 -1.64 2.93
CA MET A 50 -0.04 -2.49 2.17
C MET A 50 1.39 -2.25 2.62
N ALA A 51 2.18 -3.29 2.59
CA ALA A 51 3.56 -3.21 3.01
C ALA A 51 4.47 -3.90 2.00
N TRP A 52 5.65 -3.33 1.84
CA TRP A 52 6.72 -3.90 1.04
C TRP A 52 7.94 -4.06 1.94
N GLN A 53 8.60 -5.18 1.81
CA GLN A 53 9.79 -5.42 2.61
C GLN A 53 10.88 -5.99 1.73
N GLN A 54 12.06 -5.45 1.88
CA GLN A 54 13.22 -5.93 1.15
C GLN A 54 13.65 -7.29 1.70
N LYS A 55 13.96 -8.18 0.78
CA LYS A 55 14.42 -9.53 1.16
C LYS A 55 15.91 -9.58 1.38
#